data_3d9a2ab777385a4856f7606b820ec85d
#
_entry.id   3d9a2ab777385a4856f7606b820ec85d
#
_cell.length_a   1.000
_cell.length_b   1.000
_cell.length_c   1.000
_cell.angle_alpha   90.00
_cell.angle_beta   90.00
_cell.angle_gamma   90.00
#
_symmetry.space_group_name_H-M   'P 1'
#
loop_
_entity.id
_entity.type
_entity.pdbx_description
1 polymer ?
#
loop_
_entity_poly.entity_id
_entity_poly.type
_entity_poly.pdbx_seq_one_letter_code
_entity_poly.pdbx_strand_id
1 'polypeptide(L)'
;MIDAQEAARLITSADAVLFDWDGCLAVSGALLPGAREILSALADRSYILSNNSTDHPRDLAGLLEYFDVVLPLENVLLAGHQTLLREASRHGGRAINIVAAPQMVALAAELGLMPVHFTDSDVGEVETLVIMRDTSFTFRKLTAAVNAARACKRIVVSNPDLTHPGGDGSVQPETGALLAAIQSCLGNRSPVIEVIGKPNPFLFLAALDKAGVAPGDAVMIGDNPTTDGAGARACGMPFVQVHPEGPLSMAVLAEAVFTILARTP
;
A
#
# COMPACT_ATOMS: atom_id res chain seq x y z
N MET A 1 -20.60 11.85 -10.05
CA MET A 1 -19.24 11.49 -10.50
C MET A 1 -18.65 12.73 -11.16
N ILE A 2 -17.42 13.05 -10.84
CA ILE A 2 -16.63 14.11 -11.48
C ILE A 2 -16.38 13.73 -12.94
N ASP A 3 -16.42 14.68 -13.85
CA ASP A 3 -16.09 14.44 -15.27
C ASP A 3 -14.57 14.52 -15.52
N ALA A 4 -14.13 14.07 -16.70
CA ALA A 4 -12.70 14.01 -17.02
C ALA A 4 -12.02 15.39 -17.03
N GLN A 5 -12.72 16.45 -17.43
CA GLN A 5 -12.17 17.80 -17.46
C GLN A 5 -12.02 18.39 -16.06
N GLU A 6 -13.00 18.16 -15.20
CA GLU A 6 -12.94 18.57 -13.79
C GLU A 6 -11.85 17.79 -13.04
N ALA A 7 -11.75 16.48 -13.26
CA ALA A 7 -10.67 15.65 -12.71
C ALA A 7 -9.29 16.14 -13.16
N ALA A 8 -9.12 16.41 -14.46
CA ALA A 8 -7.86 16.91 -15.00
C ALA A 8 -7.48 18.29 -14.43
N ARG A 9 -8.45 19.20 -14.18
CA ARG A 9 -8.16 20.47 -13.50
C ARG A 9 -7.66 20.28 -12.08
N LEU A 10 -8.29 19.38 -11.29
CA LEU A 10 -7.82 19.06 -9.95
C LEU A 10 -6.38 18.52 -9.98
N ILE A 11 -6.09 17.61 -10.91
CA ILE A 11 -4.76 16.99 -11.03
C ILE A 11 -3.71 18.02 -11.46
N THR A 12 -4.02 18.84 -12.44
CA THR A 12 -3.05 19.81 -12.94
C THR A 12 -2.77 20.96 -11.98
N SER A 13 -3.72 21.28 -11.09
CA SER A 13 -3.55 22.30 -10.05
C SER A 13 -2.96 21.76 -8.74
N ALA A 14 -2.89 20.45 -8.55
CA ALA A 14 -2.35 19.86 -7.33
C ALA A 14 -0.83 19.93 -7.28
N ASP A 15 -0.27 20.21 -6.10
CA ASP A 15 1.17 20.21 -5.85
C ASP A 15 1.73 18.79 -5.64
N ALA A 16 0.87 17.82 -5.26
CA ALA A 16 1.20 16.40 -5.22
C ALA A 16 0.05 15.55 -5.75
N VAL A 17 0.38 14.52 -6.54
CA VAL A 17 -0.59 13.57 -7.11
C VAL A 17 -0.28 12.18 -6.63
N LEU A 18 -1.17 11.62 -5.83
CA LEU A 18 -1.05 10.31 -5.25
C LEU A 18 -1.84 9.31 -6.09
N PHE A 19 -1.20 8.25 -6.52
CA PHE A 19 -1.80 7.20 -7.32
C PHE A 19 -1.87 5.89 -6.55
N ASP A 20 -3.00 5.21 -6.61
CA ASP A 20 -3.03 3.79 -6.33
C ASP A 20 -2.35 3.00 -7.46
N TRP A 21 -1.94 1.77 -7.16
CA TRP A 21 -1.27 0.91 -8.12
C TRP A 21 -2.22 -0.10 -8.76
N ASP A 22 -2.75 -1.04 -7.98
CA ASP A 22 -3.53 -2.16 -8.47
C ASP A 22 -4.95 -1.75 -8.86
N GLY A 23 -5.32 -1.92 -10.14
CA GLY A 23 -6.62 -1.48 -10.66
C GLY A 23 -6.67 0.00 -11.08
N CYS A 24 -5.66 0.79 -10.72
CA CYS A 24 -5.53 2.21 -11.07
C CYS A 24 -4.47 2.44 -12.16
N LEU A 25 -3.19 2.18 -11.85
CA LEU A 25 -2.06 2.32 -12.77
C LEU A 25 -1.73 1.04 -13.50
N ALA A 26 -1.94 -0.13 -12.87
CA ALA A 26 -1.59 -1.42 -13.41
C ALA A 26 -2.60 -2.51 -13.04
N VAL A 27 -2.63 -3.56 -13.86
CA VAL A 27 -3.35 -4.81 -13.59
C VAL A 27 -2.42 -5.97 -13.92
N SER A 28 -2.25 -6.90 -12.98
CA SER A 28 -1.38 -8.08 -13.15
C SER A 28 0.04 -7.75 -13.64
N GLY A 29 0.62 -6.65 -13.16
CA GLY A 29 1.97 -6.20 -13.52
C GLY A 29 2.10 -5.53 -14.88
N ALA A 30 1.01 -5.28 -15.60
CA ALA A 30 0.99 -4.52 -16.85
C ALA A 30 0.38 -3.13 -16.61
N LEU A 31 1.03 -2.08 -17.08
CA LEU A 31 0.47 -0.73 -17.01
C LEU A 31 -0.82 -0.63 -17.82
N LEU A 32 -1.81 0.04 -17.25
CA LEU A 32 -3.04 0.40 -17.96
C LEU A 32 -2.77 1.49 -19.01
N PRO A 33 -3.55 1.52 -20.12
CA PRO A 33 -3.44 2.59 -21.10
C PRO A 33 -3.56 3.97 -20.45
N GLY A 34 -2.64 4.87 -20.76
CA GLY A 34 -2.58 6.23 -20.20
C GLY A 34 -1.77 6.36 -18.90
N ALA A 35 -1.48 5.25 -18.20
CA ALA A 35 -0.73 5.29 -16.93
C ALA A 35 0.72 5.76 -17.13
N ARG A 36 1.40 5.26 -18.16
CA ARG A 36 2.75 5.70 -18.51
C ARG A 36 2.80 7.21 -18.80
N GLU A 37 1.88 7.64 -19.64
CA GLU A 37 1.81 9.01 -20.11
C GLU A 37 1.56 9.97 -18.94
N ILE A 38 0.57 9.71 -18.09
CA ILE A 38 0.24 10.59 -16.97
C ILE A 38 1.36 10.63 -15.93
N LEU A 39 1.98 9.49 -15.61
CA LEU A 39 3.12 9.44 -14.70
C LEU A 39 4.32 10.20 -15.26
N SER A 40 4.62 10.09 -16.57
CA SER A 40 5.72 10.82 -17.19
C SER A 40 5.48 12.33 -17.21
N ALA A 41 4.22 12.76 -17.41
CA ALA A 41 3.87 14.18 -17.42
C ALA A 41 3.90 14.83 -16.04
N LEU A 42 3.73 14.04 -14.97
CA LEU A 42 3.63 14.51 -13.59
C LEU A 42 4.73 13.93 -12.68
N ALA A 43 5.84 13.45 -13.27
CA ALA A 43 6.86 12.66 -12.55
C ALA A 43 7.45 13.39 -11.33
N ASP A 44 7.59 14.72 -11.41
CA ASP A 44 8.15 15.59 -10.38
C ASP A 44 7.31 15.66 -9.10
N ARG A 45 6.02 15.32 -9.17
CA ARG A 45 5.05 15.42 -8.07
C ARG A 45 4.16 14.18 -7.93
N SER A 46 4.53 13.07 -8.56
CA SER A 46 3.80 11.80 -8.48
C SER A 46 4.29 10.92 -7.34
N TYR A 47 3.34 10.34 -6.61
CA TYR A 47 3.56 9.39 -5.53
C TYR A 47 2.69 8.16 -5.75
N ILE A 48 3.24 6.96 -5.54
CA ILE A 48 2.48 5.70 -5.63
C ILE A 48 2.21 5.19 -4.22
N LEU A 49 0.94 4.97 -3.90
CA LEU A 49 0.46 4.41 -2.64
C LEU A 49 -0.23 3.08 -2.88
N SER A 50 0.37 1.96 -2.48
CA SER A 50 -0.24 0.65 -2.64
C SER A 50 -0.33 -0.12 -1.33
N ASN A 51 -1.41 -0.91 -1.18
CA ASN A 51 -1.56 -1.88 -0.09
C ASN A 51 -0.68 -3.13 -0.26
N ASN A 52 0.17 -3.16 -1.30
CA ASN A 52 1.13 -4.24 -1.49
C ASN A 52 2.02 -4.45 -0.25
N SER A 53 2.14 -5.68 0.18
CA SER A 53 2.93 -6.07 1.35
C SER A 53 3.88 -7.24 1.10
N THR A 54 4.15 -7.53 -0.18
CA THR A 54 5.07 -8.59 -0.61
C THR A 54 6.31 -8.06 -1.32
N ASP A 55 6.21 -6.90 -1.99
CA ASP A 55 7.27 -6.39 -2.84
C ASP A 55 8.05 -5.26 -2.16
N HIS A 56 9.31 -5.09 -2.60
CA HIS A 56 10.10 -3.95 -2.22
C HIS A 56 9.80 -2.76 -3.17
N PRO A 57 9.85 -1.49 -2.71
CA PRO A 57 9.69 -0.33 -3.61
C PRO A 57 10.60 -0.35 -4.84
N ARG A 58 11.79 -0.95 -4.74
CA ARG A 58 12.72 -1.14 -5.88
C ARG A 58 12.15 -2.03 -6.98
N ASP A 59 11.35 -3.03 -6.62
CA ASP A 59 10.76 -3.95 -7.60
C ASP A 59 9.76 -3.20 -8.47
N LEU A 60 8.94 -2.35 -7.83
CA LEU A 60 7.98 -1.51 -8.53
C LEU A 60 8.67 -0.40 -9.33
N ALA A 61 9.71 0.23 -8.79
CA ALA A 61 10.49 1.22 -9.51
C ALA A 61 11.16 0.61 -10.75
N GLY A 62 11.74 -0.60 -10.64
CA GLY A 62 12.32 -1.32 -11.78
C GLY A 62 11.27 -1.70 -12.85
N LEU A 63 10.04 -2.04 -12.43
CA LEU A 63 8.93 -2.26 -13.36
C LEU A 63 8.56 -0.96 -14.10
N LEU A 64 8.51 0.17 -13.41
CA LEU A 64 8.24 1.47 -14.02
C LEU A 64 9.35 1.87 -15.01
N GLU A 65 10.61 1.64 -14.66
CA GLU A 65 11.75 1.89 -15.56
C GLU A 65 11.66 1.04 -16.85
N TYR A 66 11.19 -0.21 -16.75
CA TYR A 66 10.93 -1.05 -17.93
C TYR A 66 9.91 -0.42 -18.89
N PHE A 67 9.00 0.40 -18.37
CA PHE A 67 8.01 1.16 -19.14
C PHE A 67 8.46 2.61 -19.44
N ASP A 68 9.74 2.93 -19.29
CA ASP A 68 10.30 4.28 -19.47
C ASP A 68 9.68 5.34 -18.54
N VAL A 69 9.27 4.95 -17.33
CA VAL A 69 8.79 5.86 -16.28
C VAL A 69 9.81 5.87 -15.14
N VAL A 70 10.35 7.04 -14.82
CA VAL A 70 11.30 7.21 -13.72
C VAL A 70 10.65 8.03 -12.62
N LEU A 71 10.50 7.43 -11.45
CA LEU A 71 10.06 8.10 -10.21
C LEU A 71 11.14 7.93 -9.13
N PRO A 72 11.33 8.93 -8.25
CA PRO A 72 12.15 8.76 -7.07
C PRO A 72 11.67 7.56 -6.25
N LEU A 73 12.60 6.71 -5.78
CA LEU A 73 12.26 5.50 -5.03
C LEU A 73 11.45 5.82 -3.77
N GLU A 74 11.75 6.94 -3.14
CA GLU A 74 11.04 7.45 -1.96
C GLU A 74 9.58 7.85 -2.23
N ASN A 75 9.20 8.04 -3.49
CA ASN A 75 7.82 8.34 -3.90
C ASN A 75 6.98 7.07 -4.07
N VAL A 76 7.58 5.88 -3.92
CA VAL A 76 6.87 4.59 -3.96
C VAL A 76 6.62 4.10 -2.53
N LEU A 77 5.40 4.27 -2.05
CA LEU A 77 4.99 3.92 -0.70
C LEU A 77 4.14 2.64 -0.71
N LEU A 78 4.78 1.51 -0.41
CA LEU A 78 4.12 0.21 -0.28
C LEU A 78 3.81 -0.08 1.20
N ALA A 79 2.60 -0.52 1.49
CA ALA A 79 2.14 -0.75 2.87
C ALA A 79 3.06 -1.67 3.68
N GLY A 80 3.55 -2.76 3.07
CA GLY A 80 4.50 -3.65 3.72
C GLY A 80 5.81 -2.96 4.09
N HIS A 81 6.44 -2.26 3.15
CA HIS A 81 7.68 -1.52 3.39
C HIS A 81 7.49 -0.42 4.45
N GLN A 82 6.42 0.36 4.35
CA GLN A 82 6.12 1.42 5.32
C GLN A 82 5.82 0.87 6.72
N THR A 83 5.22 -0.33 6.81
CA THR A 83 5.04 -1.04 8.09
C THR A 83 6.38 -1.33 8.73
N LEU A 84 7.33 -1.89 7.99
CA LEU A 84 8.66 -2.24 8.51
C LEU A 84 9.47 -0.99 8.89
N LEU A 85 9.45 0.07 8.08
CA LEU A 85 10.11 1.34 8.40
C LEU A 85 9.57 1.93 9.71
N ARG A 86 8.26 1.94 9.89
CA ARG A 86 7.61 2.43 11.10
C ARG A 86 8.00 1.60 12.33
N GLU A 87 8.00 0.28 12.20
CA GLU A 87 8.40 -0.60 13.30
C GLU A 87 9.90 -0.46 13.62
N ALA A 88 10.76 -0.34 12.62
CA ALA A 88 12.18 -0.12 12.81
C ALA A 88 12.47 1.22 13.54
N SER A 89 11.76 2.30 13.17
CA SER A 89 11.90 3.60 13.83
C SER A 89 11.45 3.59 15.28
N ARG A 90 10.43 2.77 15.62
CA ARG A 90 9.88 2.67 16.98
C ARG A 90 10.64 1.68 17.87
N HIS A 91 11.16 0.63 17.27
CA HIS A 91 11.62 -0.56 17.97
C HIS A 91 12.93 -1.14 17.41
N GLY A 92 13.76 -0.34 16.76
CA GLY A 92 15.03 -0.80 16.20
C GLY A 92 15.85 -1.61 17.22
N GLY A 93 16.38 -2.76 16.79
CA GLY A 93 17.10 -3.70 17.65
C GLY A 93 16.23 -4.59 18.53
N ARG A 94 14.89 -4.54 18.43
CA ARG A 94 13.98 -5.42 19.18
C ARG A 94 13.48 -6.59 18.34
N ALA A 95 13.21 -7.70 19.02
CA ALA A 95 12.57 -8.85 18.42
C ALA A 95 11.11 -8.54 18.04
N ILE A 96 10.71 -8.99 16.87
CA ILE A 96 9.32 -8.96 16.39
C ILE A 96 8.92 -10.34 15.88
N ASN A 97 7.72 -10.78 16.21
CA ASN A 97 7.10 -11.89 15.49
C ASN A 97 6.60 -11.37 14.13
N ILE A 98 6.86 -12.12 13.07
CA ILE A 98 6.47 -11.68 11.73
C ILE A 98 5.87 -12.82 10.90
N VAL A 99 4.69 -12.57 10.34
CA VAL A 99 4.09 -13.33 9.24
C VAL A 99 4.28 -12.50 7.99
N ALA A 100 5.13 -12.95 7.09
CA ALA A 100 5.41 -12.25 5.84
C ALA A 100 6.05 -13.19 4.82
N ALA A 101 6.07 -12.77 3.56
CA ALA A 101 6.89 -13.40 2.53
C ALA A 101 8.39 -13.31 2.89
N PRO A 102 9.23 -14.30 2.47
CA PRO A 102 10.64 -14.36 2.87
C PRO A 102 11.45 -13.09 2.60
N GLN A 103 11.19 -12.41 1.46
CA GLN A 103 11.85 -11.16 1.11
C GLN A 103 11.52 -10.02 2.09
N MET A 104 10.30 -9.99 2.63
CA MET A 104 9.90 -8.99 3.63
C MET A 104 10.50 -9.29 5.01
N VAL A 105 10.72 -10.56 5.34
CA VAL A 105 11.47 -10.96 6.55
C VAL A 105 12.93 -10.53 6.44
N ALA A 106 13.56 -10.72 5.27
CA ALA A 106 14.92 -10.26 5.02
C ALA A 106 15.02 -8.73 5.14
N LEU A 107 14.07 -8.00 4.52
CA LEU A 107 14.00 -6.54 4.60
C LEU A 107 13.82 -6.05 6.05
N ALA A 108 13.03 -6.75 6.86
CA ALA A 108 12.90 -6.40 8.29
C ALA A 108 14.24 -6.44 9.01
N ALA A 109 15.06 -7.48 8.74
CA ALA A 109 16.40 -7.60 9.30
C ALA A 109 17.36 -6.50 8.77
N GLU A 110 17.31 -6.17 7.48
CA GLU A 110 18.09 -5.08 6.88
C GLU A 110 17.78 -3.72 7.51
N LEU A 111 16.50 -3.50 7.88
CA LEU A 111 16.05 -2.29 8.57
C LEU A 111 16.37 -2.28 10.09
N GLY A 112 17.09 -3.28 10.59
CA GLY A 112 17.53 -3.36 11.97
C GLY A 112 16.50 -3.92 12.95
N LEU A 113 15.42 -4.55 12.46
CA LEU A 113 14.52 -5.35 13.28
C LEU A 113 15.12 -6.76 13.49
N MET A 114 14.67 -7.46 14.52
CA MET A 114 15.06 -8.85 14.79
C MET A 114 13.84 -9.76 14.56
N PRO A 115 13.58 -10.19 13.30
CA PRO A 115 12.45 -11.06 13.02
C PRO A 115 12.66 -12.44 13.64
N VAL A 116 11.71 -12.88 14.45
CA VAL A 116 11.71 -14.21 15.06
C VAL A 116 10.96 -15.17 14.14
N HIS A 117 11.65 -16.24 13.76
CA HIS A 117 11.03 -17.30 12.98
C HIS A 117 10.11 -18.14 13.87
N PHE A 118 8.88 -18.40 13.39
CA PHE A 118 7.88 -19.21 14.10
C PHE A 118 8.24 -20.68 14.33
N THR A 119 9.45 -21.11 13.98
CA THR A 119 9.97 -22.45 14.24
C THR A 119 10.74 -22.53 15.54
N ASP A 120 11.10 -21.38 16.11
CA ASP A 120 11.93 -21.33 17.31
C ASP A 120 11.04 -21.49 18.56
N SER A 121 11.30 -22.53 19.33
CA SER A 121 10.58 -22.87 20.56
C SER A 121 10.79 -21.86 21.69
N ASP A 122 11.74 -20.97 21.55
CA ASP A 122 12.13 -19.94 22.51
C ASP A 122 11.69 -18.52 22.05
N VAL A 123 10.43 -18.38 21.69
CA VAL A 123 9.87 -17.04 21.49
C VAL A 123 9.76 -16.40 22.86
N GLY A 124 10.77 -15.63 23.26
CA GLY A 124 10.70 -14.77 24.43
C GLY A 124 9.48 -13.84 24.37
N GLU A 125 9.23 -13.04 25.40
CA GLU A 125 8.10 -12.10 25.44
C GLU A 125 8.23 -11.03 24.34
N VAL A 126 7.87 -11.42 23.10
CA VAL A 126 7.84 -10.51 21.94
C VAL A 126 6.52 -9.76 21.95
N GLU A 127 6.59 -8.46 22.18
CA GLU A 127 5.39 -7.63 22.38
C GLU A 127 4.60 -7.36 21.11
N THR A 128 5.21 -7.56 19.92
CA THR A 128 4.61 -7.19 18.63
C THR A 128 4.57 -8.38 17.68
N LEU A 129 3.40 -8.58 17.06
CA LEU A 129 3.24 -9.44 15.89
C LEU A 129 2.96 -8.55 14.67
N VAL A 130 3.79 -8.65 13.64
CA VAL A 130 3.58 -8.00 12.34
C VAL A 130 2.95 -9.02 11.39
N ILE A 131 1.88 -8.63 10.69
CA ILE A 131 1.18 -9.48 9.71
C ILE A 131 1.20 -8.79 8.36
N MET A 132 1.75 -9.49 7.38
CA MET A 132 1.79 -9.14 5.95
C MET A 132 1.32 -10.34 5.14
N ARG A 133 1.09 -10.14 3.85
CA ARG A 133 0.78 -11.25 2.95
C ARG A 133 1.95 -12.24 2.91
N ASP A 134 1.63 -13.52 3.08
CA ASP A 134 2.57 -14.63 2.95
C ASP A 134 1.95 -15.72 2.07
N THR A 135 2.38 -15.81 0.81
CA THR A 135 1.88 -16.81 -0.14
C THR A 135 2.36 -18.23 0.17
N SER A 136 3.33 -18.38 1.08
CA SER A 136 3.81 -19.66 1.61
C SER A 136 3.21 -20.00 2.99
N PHE A 137 2.11 -19.34 3.37
CA PHE A 137 1.46 -19.53 4.66
C PHE A 137 0.90 -20.94 4.80
N THR A 138 1.21 -21.58 5.92
CA THR A 138 0.82 -22.97 6.22
C THR A 138 0.03 -23.03 7.51
N PHE A 139 -0.67 -24.16 7.76
CA PHE A 139 -1.35 -24.38 9.05
C PHE A 139 -0.37 -24.34 10.23
N ARG A 140 0.88 -24.78 10.05
CA ARG A 140 1.93 -24.66 11.08
C ARG A 140 2.23 -23.18 11.38
N LYS A 141 2.38 -22.35 10.37
CA LYS A 141 2.55 -20.89 10.54
C LYS A 141 1.34 -20.26 11.21
N LEU A 142 0.12 -20.69 10.89
CA LEU A 142 -1.10 -20.23 11.55
C LEU A 142 -1.06 -20.57 13.07
N THR A 143 -0.70 -21.81 13.43
CA THR A 143 -0.58 -22.21 14.83
C THR A 143 0.41 -21.33 15.59
N ALA A 144 1.58 -21.09 15.01
CA ALA A 144 2.60 -20.23 15.61
C ALA A 144 2.16 -18.77 15.73
N ALA A 145 1.54 -18.22 14.67
CA ALA A 145 1.02 -16.86 14.65
C ALA A 145 -0.09 -16.64 15.70
N VAL A 146 -1.01 -17.62 15.87
CA VAL A 146 -2.04 -17.59 16.92
C VAL A 146 -1.41 -17.56 18.32
N ASN A 147 -0.40 -18.39 18.57
CA ASN A 147 0.28 -18.42 19.87
C ASN A 147 1.03 -17.11 20.12
N ALA A 148 1.73 -16.57 19.11
CA ALA A 148 2.37 -15.26 19.19
C ALA A 148 1.34 -14.14 19.46
N ALA A 149 0.22 -14.14 18.75
CA ALA A 149 -0.86 -13.17 18.94
C ALA A 149 -1.50 -13.23 20.33
N ARG A 150 -1.56 -14.42 20.95
CA ARG A 150 -2.04 -14.59 22.33
C ARG A 150 -1.08 -14.05 23.38
N ALA A 151 0.20 -14.02 23.08
CA ALA A 151 1.27 -13.54 23.97
C ALA A 151 1.59 -12.05 23.77
N CYS A 152 1.42 -11.51 22.55
CA CYS A 152 1.79 -10.14 22.24
C CYS A 152 0.81 -9.10 22.82
N LYS A 153 1.27 -7.85 22.92
CA LYS A 153 0.45 -6.69 23.31
C LYS A 153 -0.27 -6.07 22.13
N ARG A 154 0.34 -6.16 20.94
CA ARG A 154 -0.19 -5.55 19.73
C ARG A 154 0.10 -6.37 18.47
N ILE A 155 -0.80 -6.24 17.51
CA ILE A 155 -0.68 -6.77 16.15
C ILE A 155 -0.62 -5.58 15.21
N VAL A 156 0.40 -5.53 14.36
CA VAL A 156 0.53 -4.53 13.29
C VAL A 156 0.26 -5.21 11.96
N VAL A 157 -0.66 -4.67 11.20
CA VAL A 157 -1.16 -5.26 9.95
C VAL A 157 -0.83 -4.32 8.79
N SER A 158 -0.14 -4.83 7.79
CA SER A 158 0.26 -3.99 6.64
C SER A 158 -0.94 -3.45 5.86
N ASN A 159 -1.96 -4.28 5.63
CA ASN A 159 -3.20 -3.86 4.98
C ASN A 159 -4.39 -4.70 5.45
N PRO A 160 -5.62 -4.16 5.40
CA PRO A 160 -6.82 -4.85 5.88
C PRO A 160 -7.51 -5.68 4.79
N ASP A 161 -7.01 -5.69 3.56
CA ASP A 161 -7.67 -6.30 2.42
C ASP A 161 -7.85 -7.81 2.66
N LEU A 162 -9.05 -8.30 2.44
CA LEU A 162 -9.36 -9.72 2.59
C LEU A 162 -8.92 -10.51 1.37
N THR A 163 -9.05 -9.93 0.20
CA THR A 163 -8.79 -10.58 -1.08
C THR A 163 -8.34 -9.56 -2.13
N HIS A 164 -7.68 -10.06 -3.19
CA HIS A 164 -7.52 -9.35 -4.45
C HIS A 164 -7.90 -10.25 -5.62
N PRO A 165 -8.24 -9.70 -6.80
CA PRO A 165 -8.48 -10.47 -8.01
C PRO A 165 -7.21 -11.18 -8.49
N GLY A 166 -7.31 -12.46 -8.82
CA GLY A 166 -6.27 -13.17 -9.57
C GLY A 166 -6.40 -12.90 -11.08
N GLY A 167 -5.29 -13.05 -11.83
CA GLY A 167 -5.26 -12.79 -13.27
C GLY A 167 -6.14 -13.72 -14.12
N ASP A 168 -6.59 -14.83 -13.54
CA ASP A 168 -7.49 -15.82 -14.17
C ASP A 168 -8.96 -15.66 -13.74
N GLY A 169 -9.31 -14.56 -13.07
CA GLY A 169 -10.62 -14.31 -12.48
C GLY A 169 -10.84 -15.02 -11.14
N SER A 170 -9.83 -15.70 -10.60
CA SER A 170 -9.88 -16.27 -9.26
C SER A 170 -9.80 -15.17 -8.18
N VAL A 171 -10.10 -15.56 -6.94
CA VAL A 171 -9.95 -14.69 -5.77
C VAL A 171 -8.74 -15.16 -4.97
N GLN A 172 -7.81 -14.27 -4.73
CA GLN A 172 -6.61 -14.54 -3.94
C GLN A 172 -6.74 -13.96 -2.53
N PRO A 173 -6.44 -14.74 -1.47
CA PRO A 173 -6.42 -14.23 -0.11
C PRO A 173 -5.33 -13.16 0.10
N GLU A 174 -5.64 -12.16 0.92
CA GLU A 174 -4.75 -11.09 1.32
C GLU A 174 -4.46 -11.09 2.83
N THR A 175 -3.72 -10.10 3.28
CA THR A 175 -3.27 -9.93 4.68
C THR A 175 -4.43 -9.95 5.67
N GLY A 176 -5.55 -9.30 5.33
CA GLY A 176 -6.75 -9.28 6.17
C GLY A 176 -7.35 -10.66 6.38
N ALA A 177 -7.25 -11.58 5.41
CA ALA A 177 -7.70 -12.96 5.57
C ALA A 177 -6.85 -13.72 6.60
N LEU A 178 -5.53 -13.51 6.62
CA LEU A 178 -4.62 -14.08 7.62
C LEU A 178 -4.95 -13.51 9.01
N LEU A 179 -5.16 -12.21 9.11
CA LEU A 179 -5.58 -11.57 10.36
C LEU A 179 -6.91 -12.16 10.87
N ALA A 180 -7.91 -12.31 10.01
CA ALA A 180 -9.21 -12.87 10.37
C ALA A 180 -9.09 -14.31 10.91
N ALA A 181 -8.27 -15.14 10.26
CA ALA A 181 -8.00 -16.50 10.71
C ALA A 181 -7.35 -16.54 12.10
N ILE A 182 -6.37 -15.66 12.34
CA ILE A 182 -5.70 -15.53 13.65
C ILE A 182 -6.69 -15.03 14.69
N GLN A 183 -7.43 -13.95 14.42
CA GLN A 183 -8.41 -13.37 15.34
C GLN A 183 -9.47 -14.38 15.79
N SER A 184 -9.95 -15.22 14.87
CA SER A 184 -10.93 -16.26 15.17
C SER A 184 -10.46 -17.29 16.23
N CYS A 185 -9.14 -17.38 16.44
CA CYS A 185 -8.53 -18.30 17.41
C CYS A 185 -8.12 -17.63 18.73
N LEU A 186 -8.29 -16.31 18.89
CA LEU A 186 -7.80 -15.60 20.09
C LEU A 186 -8.69 -15.78 21.32
N GLY A 187 -9.94 -16.18 21.15
CA GLY A 187 -10.92 -16.28 22.24
C GLY A 187 -11.16 -14.90 22.89
N ASN A 188 -10.96 -14.81 24.21
CA ASN A 188 -11.14 -13.56 24.95
C ASN A 188 -9.89 -12.65 24.95
N ARG A 189 -8.84 -13.00 24.23
CA ARG A 189 -7.65 -12.15 24.07
C ARG A 189 -7.92 -11.09 23.03
N SER A 190 -7.54 -9.86 23.33
CA SER A 190 -7.80 -8.71 22.45
C SER A 190 -6.56 -7.80 22.41
N PRO A 191 -5.48 -8.21 21.71
CA PRO A 191 -4.33 -7.33 21.49
C PRO A 191 -4.78 -6.11 20.70
N VAL A 192 -4.08 -4.99 20.88
CA VAL A 192 -4.32 -3.78 20.07
C VAL A 192 -3.96 -4.09 18.61
N ILE A 193 -4.87 -3.80 17.68
CA ILE A 193 -4.65 -3.98 16.24
C ILE A 193 -4.44 -2.62 15.60
N GLU A 194 -3.27 -2.45 14.96
CA GLU A 194 -2.90 -1.26 14.18
C GLU A 194 -2.82 -1.64 12.71
N VAL A 195 -3.58 -0.96 11.85
CA VAL A 195 -3.53 -1.12 10.39
C VAL A 195 -2.72 0.04 9.80
N ILE A 196 -1.83 -0.24 8.86
CA ILE A 196 -0.95 0.76 8.23
C ILE A 196 -1.46 1.18 6.85
N GLY A 197 -1.86 0.20 6.04
CA GLY A 197 -2.35 0.43 4.68
C GLY A 197 -3.69 1.15 4.60
N LYS A 198 -4.03 1.56 3.40
CA LYS A 198 -5.31 2.20 3.07
C LYS A 198 -6.50 1.35 3.55
N PRO A 199 -7.56 1.91 4.09
CA PRO A 199 -7.89 3.34 4.17
C PRO A 199 -7.28 4.09 5.35
N ASN A 200 -6.36 3.49 6.13
CA ASN A 200 -5.72 4.21 7.23
C ASN A 200 -4.96 5.43 6.70
N PRO A 201 -5.03 6.59 7.36
CA PRO A 201 -4.36 7.80 6.93
C PRO A 201 -2.84 7.71 6.80
N PHE A 202 -2.21 6.72 7.40
CA PHE A 202 -0.75 6.66 7.54
C PHE A 202 0.01 6.80 6.21
N LEU A 203 -0.35 6.03 5.17
CA LEU A 203 0.32 6.11 3.87
C LEU A 203 0.13 7.49 3.20
N PHE A 204 -1.08 8.05 3.30
CA PHE A 204 -1.40 9.36 2.75
C PHE A 204 -0.58 10.45 3.43
N LEU A 205 -0.56 10.46 4.78
CA LEU A 205 0.22 11.42 5.56
C LEU A 205 1.72 11.28 5.31
N ALA A 206 2.23 10.05 5.15
CA ALA A 206 3.63 9.84 4.80
C ALA A 206 3.99 10.39 3.42
N ALA A 207 3.09 10.29 2.43
CA ALA A 207 3.29 10.88 1.11
C ALA A 207 3.23 12.41 1.16
N LEU A 208 2.26 12.98 1.88
CA LEU A 208 2.12 14.42 2.05
C LEU A 208 3.33 15.04 2.77
N ASP A 209 3.84 14.38 3.82
CA ASP A 209 5.05 14.80 4.54
C ASP A 209 6.28 14.83 3.61
N LYS A 210 6.44 13.79 2.78
CA LYS A 210 7.50 13.74 1.76
C LYS A 210 7.37 14.84 0.70
N ALA A 211 6.14 15.08 0.25
CA ALA A 211 5.85 16.13 -0.73
C ALA A 211 6.00 17.55 -0.13
N GLY A 212 5.89 17.68 1.18
CA GLY A 212 5.90 18.98 1.87
C GLY A 212 4.64 19.81 1.58
N VAL A 213 3.48 19.16 1.33
CA VAL A 213 2.23 19.81 0.90
C VAL A 213 1.10 19.54 1.88
N ALA A 214 0.14 20.47 1.92
CA ALA A 214 -1.08 20.27 2.70
C ALA A 214 -2.05 19.32 1.98
N PRO A 215 -2.92 18.59 2.71
CA PRO A 215 -3.87 17.65 2.09
C PRO A 215 -4.76 18.28 1.01
N GLY A 216 -5.15 19.54 1.17
CA GLY A 216 -5.99 20.26 0.21
C GLY A 216 -5.28 20.61 -1.10
N ASP A 217 -3.96 20.60 -1.12
CA ASP A 217 -3.10 20.90 -2.27
C ASP A 217 -2.64 19.63 -2.98
N ALA A 218 -3.09 18.46 -2.51
CA ALA A 218 -2.84 17.17 -3.13
C ALA A 218 -4.14 16.51 -3.62
N VAL A 219 -4.02 15.50 -4.49
CA VAL A 219 -5.14 14.71 -4.99
C VAL A 219 -4.80 13.22 -4.98
N MET A 220 -5.75 12.38 -4.54
CA MET A 220 -5.66 10.92 -4.67
C MET A 220 -6.41 10.43 -5.88
N ILE A 221 -5.77 9.59 -6.68
CA ILE A 221 -6.36 8.90 -7.83
C ILE A 221 -6.32 7.40 -7.53
N GLY A 222 -7.46 6.74 -7.59
CA GLY A 222 -7.58 5.31 -7.30
C GLY A 222 -8.87 4.73 -7.84
N ASP A 223 -8.97 3.40 -7.85
CA ASP A 223 -10.16 2.70 -8.32
C ASP A 223 -11.14 2.38 -7.19
N ASN A 224 -10.63 2.26 -5.95
CA ASN A 224 -11.41 1.76 -4.82
C ASN A 224 -11.86 2.89 -3.87
N PRO A 225 -13.17 3.24 -3.86
CA PRO A 225 -13.69 4.30 -3.00
C PRO A 225 -13.67 3.94 -1.50
N THR A 226 -13.52 2.65 -1.14
CA THR A 226 -13.49 2.18 0.25
C THR A 226 -12.09 2.17 0.87
N THR A 227 -11.05 2.15 0.08
CA THR A 227 -9.66 2.27 0.51
C THR A 227 -9.09 3.64 0.15
N ASP A 228 -8.95 3.96 -1.13
CA ASP A 228 -8.37 5.20 -1.63
C ASP A 228 -9.24 6.40 -1.28
N GLY A 229 -10.52 6.33 -1.65
CA GLY A 229 -11.48 7.41 -1.39
C GLY A 229 -11.74 7.63 0.09
N ALA A 230 -11.85 6.56 0.89
CA ALA A 230 -12.04 6.68 2.33
C ALA A 230 -10.81 7.26 3.03
N GLY A 231 -9.61 6.82 2.65
CA GLY A 231 -8.35 7.33 3.18
C GLY A 231 -8.09 8.78 2.80
N ALA A 232 -8.29 9.14 1.53
CA ALA A 232 -8.18 10.52 1.06
C ALA A 232 -9.13 11.46 1.83
N ARG A 233 -10.40 11.08 1.96
CA ARG A 233 -11.38 11.87 2.75
C ARG A 233 -10.99 12.01 4.22
N ALA A 234 -10.46 10.95 4.83
CA ALA A 234 -10.00 11.00 6.23
C ALA A 234 -8.85 11.99 6.42
N CYS A 235 -8.05 12.24 5.38
CA CYS A 235 -6.98 13.24 5.37
C CYS A 235 -7.46 14.65 4.92
N GLY A 236 -8.68 14.79 4.43
CA GLY A 236 -9.15 16.07 3.83
C GLY A 236 -8.62 16.31 2.42
N MET A 237 -8.27 15.27 1.70
CA MET A 237 -7.72 15.29 0.33
C MET A 237 -8.80 15.02 -0.70
N PRO A 238 -8.85 15.74 -1.84
CA PRO A 238 -9.67 15.39 -2.99
C PRO A 238 -9.38 13.98 -3.50
N PHE A 239 -10.43 13.32 -4.01
CA PHE A 239 -10.34 11.97 -4.58
C PHE A 239 -10.95 11.91 -5.97
N VAL A 240 -10.19 11.42 -6.92
CA VAL A 240 -10.62 11.12 -8.30
C VAL A 240 -10.71 9.61 -8.46
N GLN A 241 -11.94 9.11 -8.63
CA GLN A 241 -12.15 7.70 -8.88
C GLN A 241 -11.97 7.39 -10.36
N VAL A 242 -11.06 6.47 -10.67
CA VAL A 242 -10.88 5.88 -12.01
C VAL A 242 -11.41 4.45 -12.03
N HIS A 243 -11.68 3.96 -13.22
CA HIS A 243 -12.10 2.57 -13.41
C HIS A 243 -11.50 2.03 -14.71
N PRO A 244 -10.84 0.86 -14.72
CA PRO A 244 -10.16 0.36 -15.92
C PRO A 244 -11.02 0.31 -17.17
N GLU A 245 -12.30 -0.07 -17.03
CA GLU A 245 -13.27 -0.19 -18.11
C GLU A 245 -14.41 0.85 -18.03
N GLY A 246 -14.27 1.86 -17.18
CA GLY A 246 -15.31 2.86 -16.93
C GLY A 246 -15.18 4.11 -17.81
N PRO A 247 -16.15 5.02 -17.70
CA PRO A 247 -16.15 6.28 -18.46
C PRO A 247 -14.99 7.22 -18.09
N LEU A 248 -14.43 7.09 -16.88
CA LEU A 248 -13.22 7.75 -16.44
C LEU A 248 -12.14 6.68 -16.22
N SER A 249 -11.56 6.19 -17.31
CA SER A 249 -10.39 5.32 -17.29
C SER A 249 -9.09 6.15 -17.18
N MET A 250 -7.97 5.49 -16.87
CA MET A 250 -6.67 6.18 -16.85
C MET A 250 -6.30 6.79 -18.20
N ALA A 251 -6.68 6.15 -19.32
CA ALA A 251 -6.46 6.69 -20.67
C ALA A 251 -7.24 8.00 -20.91
N VAL A 252 -8.51 8.03 -20.54
CA VAL A 252 -9.37 9.23 -20.66
C VAL A 252 -8.85 10.36 -19.77
N LEU A 253 -8.42 10.01 -18.56
CA LEU A 253 -7.85 10.97 -17.60
C LEU A 253 -6.54 11.56 -18.12
N ALA A 254 -5.64 10.74 -18.64
CA ALA A 254 -4.36 11.16 -19.22
C ALA A 254 -4.57 12.13 -20.39
N GLU A 255 -5.47 11.82 -21.32
CA GLU A 255 -5.80 12.70 -22.44
C GLU A 255 -6.32 14.06 -21.98
N ALA A 256 -7.20 14.09 -20.98
CA ALA A 256 -7.73 15.32 -20.42
C ALA A 256 -6.64 16.16 -19.74
N VAL A 257 -5.73 15.52 -18.97
CA VAL A 257 -4.58 16.18 -18.33
C VAL A 257 -3.65 16.79 -19.38
N PHE A 258 -3.28 16.05 -20.42
CA PHE A 258 -2.46 16.58 -21.52
C PHE A 258 -3.10 17.77 -22.24
N THR A 259 -4.43 17.71 -22.42
CA THR A 259 -5.15 18.81 -23.06
C THR A 259 -5.04 20.10 -22.24
N ILE A 260 -5.00 20.03 -20.92
CA ILE A 260 -4.81 21.20 -20.06
C ILE A 260 -3.36 21.65 -20.08
N LEU A 261 -2.42 20.74 -19.87
CA LEU A 261 -0.97 21.06 -19.84
C LEU A 261 -0.50 21.72 -21.13
N ALA A 262 -0.99 21.28 -22.30
CA ALA A 262 -0.66 21.86 -23.60
C ALA A 262 -1.18 23.29 -23.79
N ARG A 263 -2.15 23.76 -22.98
CA ARG A 263 -2.72 25.12 -23.03
C ARG A 263 -2.11 26.07 -22.01
N THR A 264 -1.32 25.53 -21.10
CA THR A 264 -0.62 26.32 -20.07
C THR A 264 0.71 26.77 -20.68
N PRO A 265 0.97 28.08 -20.86
CA PRO A 265 2.16 28.63 -21.54
C PRO A 265 3.45 28.40 -20.76
#